data_94bc9a445467d9f9da3f58e98ad76407
#
_entry.id   94bc9a445467d9f9da3f58e98ad76407
#
_cell.length_a   1.000
_cell.length_b   1.000
_cell.length_c   1.000
_cell.angle_alpha   90.00
_cell.angle_beta   90.00
_cell.angle_gamma   90.00
#
_symmetry.space_group_name_H-M   'P 1'
#
loop_
_entity.id
_entity.type
_entity.pdbx_description
1 polymer ?
#
loop_
_entity_poly.entity_id
_entity_poly.type
_entity_poly.pdbx_seq_one_letter_code
_entity_poly.pdbx_strand_id
1 'polypeptide(L)'
;MKITIRKGGKKDLKAVLRLIKELADYENSVKEVTITLEDLEKDGFEDSPSYSFLVAENENEIIGLSFYWFRYSTWKGKFLFLEDFVIKKEYKRQGIGSRLFEETIKVCKRLNLNGMTWQVLDW
;
A
#
# COMPACT_ATOMS: atom_id res chain seq x y z
N MET A 1 20.05 -0.89 -11.13
CA MET A 1 18.60 -0.99 -10.95
C MET A 1 18.04 0.39 -10.59
N LYS A 2 17.05 0.84 -11.33
CA LYS A 2 16.45 2.15 -11.10
C LYS A 2 15.03 1.97 -10.57
N ILE A 3 14.82 2.34 -9.30
CA ILE A 3 13.52 2.23 -8.65
C ILE A 3 12.84 3.58 -8.63
N THR A 4 11.61 3.64 -9.14
CA THR A 4 10.75 4.81 -9.09
C THR A 4 9.63 4.56 -8.11
N ILE A 5 9.40 5.49 -7.18
CA ILE A 5 8.27 5.43 -6.26
C ILE A 5 7.29 6.51 -6.67
N ARG A 6 6.06 6.13 -6.88
CA ARG A 6 5.03 7.05 -7.35
C ARG A 6 3.65 6.67 -6.82
N LYS A 7 2.71 7.59 -6.93
CA LYS A 7 1.31 7.30 -6.61
C LYS A 7 0.79 6.26 -7.59
N GLY A 8 0.09 5.28 -7.09
CA GLY A 8 -0.49 4.23 -7.91
C GLY A 8 -1.73 4.69 -8.67
N GLY A 9 -1.92 4.13 -9.84
CA GLY A 9 -3.07 4.39 -10.68
C GLY A 9 -3.87 3.13 -10.94
N LYS A 10 -5.00 3.30 -11.61
CA LYS A 10 -5.91 2.20 -11.92
C LYS A 10 -5.21 1.08 -12.71
N LYS A 11 -4.29 1.44 -13.59
CA LYS A 11 -3.53 0.47 -14.39
C LYS A 11 -2.64 -0.45 -13.56
N ASP A 12 -2.34 -0.07 -12.33
CA ASP A 12 -1.46 -0.83 -11.45
C ASP A 12 -2.19 -1.89 -10.63
N LEU A 13 -3.52 -1.88 -10.65
CA LEU A 13 -4.32 -2.70 -9.74
C LEU A 13 -4.15 -4.21 -9.92
N LYS A 14 -3.86 -4.68 -11.11
CA LYS A 14 -3.57 -6.10 -11.32
C LYS A 14 -2.34 -6.53 -10.54
N ALA A 15 -1.27 -5.73 -10.63
CA ALA A 15 -0.04 -5.99 -9.90
C ALA A 15 -0.24 -5.83 -8.40
N VAL A 16 -1.03 -4.83 -7.99
CA VAL A 16 -1.38 -4.62 -6.58
C VAL A 16 -2.06 -5.85 -6.00
N LEU A 17 -3.06 -6.37 -6.70
CA LEU A 17 -3.79 -7.55 -6.22
C LEU A 17 -2.86 -8.76 -6.09
N ARG A 18 -1.92 -8.93 -7.03
CA ARG A 18 -0.91 -10.00 -6.93
C ARG A 18 -0.06 -9.85 -5.68
N LEU A 19 0.40 -8.63 -5.39
CA LEU A 19 1.22 -8.39 -4.20
C LEU A 19 0.45 -8.61 -2.91
N ILE A 20 -0.83 -8.23 -2.89
CA ILE A 20 -1.71 -8.47 -1.73
C ILE A 20 -1.84 -9.98 -1.49
N LYS A 21 -2.06 -10.76 -2.54
CA LYS A 21 -2.19 -12.21 -2.42
C LYS A 21 -0.87 -12.87 -2.02
N GLU A 22 0.25 -12.36 -2.52
CA GLU A 22 1.57 -12.85 -2.14
C GLU A 22 1.83 -12.63 -0.64
N LEU A 23 1.48 -11.46 -0.13
CA LEU A 23 1.59 -11.16 1.29
C LEU A 23 0.68 -12.07 2.12
N ALA A 24 -0.56 -12.27 1.68
CA ALA A 24 -1.51 -13.16 2.36
C ALA A 24 -1.03 -14.61 2.35
N ASP A 25 -0.42 -15.06 1.25
CA ASP A 25 0.14 -16.39 1.16
C ASP A 25 1.27 -16.60 2.16
N TYR A 26 2.12 -15.58 2.31
CA TYR A 26 3.19 -15.60 3.30
C TYR A 26 2.64 -15.76 4.72
N GLU A 27 1.47 -15.20 4.99
CA GLU A 27 0.79 -15.29 6.28
C GLU A 27 -0.14 -16.51 6.37
N ASN A 28 -0.13 -17.39 5.38
CA ASN A 28 -1.01 -18.57 5.29
C ASN A 28 -2.49 -18.21 5.29
N SER A 29 -2.83 -17.05 4.73
CA SER A 29 -4.18 -16.50 4.75
C SER A 29 -4.73 -16.16 3.36
N VAL A 30 -4.15 -16.70 2.29
CA VAL A 30 -4.54 -16.35 0.92
C VAL A 30 -6.02 -16.60 0.64
N LYS A 31 -6.62 -17.60 1.30
CA LYS A 31 -8.05 -17.92 1.13
C LYS A 31 -8.97 -16.83 1.68
N GLU A 32 -8.47 -15.97 2.54
CA GLU A 32 -9.24 -14.87 3.11
C GLU A 32 -9.28 -13.65 2.18
N VAL A 33 -8.46 -13.65 1.12
CA VAL A 33 -8.47 -12.57 0.13
C VAL A 33 -9.60 -12.86 -0.86
N THR A 34 -10.72 -12.19 -0.64
CA THR A 34 -11.93 -12.39 -1.46
C THR A 34 -12.22 -11.22 -2.39
N ILE A 35 -11.48 -10.10 -2.25
CA ILE A 35 -11.68 -8.95 -3.13
C ILE A 35 -11.25 -9.28 -4.55
N THR A 36 -11.89 -8.63 -5.50
CA THR A 36 -11.60 -8.81 -6.92
C THR A 36 -10.97 -7.55 -7.49
N LEU A 37 -10.43 -7.66 -8.70
CA LEU A 37 -9.95 -6.50 -9.43
C LEU A 37 -11.07 -5.46 -9.60
N GLU A 38 -12.29 -5.90 -9.86
CA GLU A 38 -13.44 -5.00 -10.00
C GLU A 38 -13.71 -4.24 -8.72
N ASP A 39 -13.63 -4.91 -7.56
CA ASP A 39 -13.79 -4.26 -6.25
C ASP A 39 -12.76 -3.15 -6.07
N LEU A 40 -11.51 -3.45 -6.38
CA LEU A 40 -10.43 -2.47 -6.24
C LEU A 40 -10.64 -1.27 -7.18
N GLU A 41 -11.05 -1.53 -8.42
CA GLU A 41 -11.31 -0.46 -9.38
C GLU A 41 -12.42 0.45 -8.90
N LYS A 42 -13.51 -0.14 -8.42
CA LYS A 42 -14.65 0.62 -7.94
C LYS A 42 -14.31 1.43 -6.69
N ASP A 43 -13.74 0.77 -5.69
CA ASP A 43 -13.54 1.39 -4.38
C ASP A 43 -12.43 2.43 -4.33
N GLY A 44 -11.47 2.36 -5.22
CA GLY A 44 -10.31 3.24 -5.22
C GLY A 44 -10.36 4.38 -6.21
N PHE A 45 -11.24 4.32 -7.21
CA PHE A 45 -11.23 5.27 -8.32
C PHE A 45 -12.59 5.90 -8.61
N GLU A 46 -13.44 5.93 -7.61
CA GLU A 46 -14.70 6.67 -7.66
C GLU A 46 -14.51 8.04 -7.01
N ASP A 47 -15.60 8.83 -6.93
CA ASP A 47 -15.53 10.21 -6.42
C ASP A 47 -15.01 10.30 -4.98
N SER A 48 -15.33 9.32 -4.15
CA SER A 48 -14.84 9.27 -2.77
C SER A 48 -14.08 7.97 -2.56
N PRO A 49 -12.81 7.92 -2.98
CA PRO A 49 -12.05 6.66 -2.90
C PRO A 49 -11.86 6.20 -1.46
N SER A 50 -12.01 4.89 -1.26
CA SER A 50 -11.86 4.26 0.05
C SER A 50 -10.39 4.06 0.45
N TYR A 51 -9.48 4.15 -0.51
CA TYR A 51 -8.06 3.91 -0.28
C TYR A 51 -7.22 4.69 -1.29
N SER A 52 -5.93 4.73 -1.02
CA SER A 52 -4.91 5.21 -1.96
C SER A 52 -3.68 4.33 -1.82
N PHE A 53 -2.72 4.47 -2.71
CA PHE A 53 -1.50 3.66 -2.59
C PHE A 53 -0.35 4.26 -3.37
N LEU A 54 0.86 3.93 -2.91
CA LEU A 54 2.11 4.18 -3.62
C LEU A 54 2.63 2.85 -4.14
N VAL A 55 3.33 2.90 -5.26
CA VAL A 55 4.00 1.74 -5.81
C VAL A 55 5.48 2.03 -6.00
N ALA A 56 6.29 0.99 -5.85
CA ALA A 56 7.69 1.01 -6.23
C ALA A 56 7.80 0.23 -7.54
N GLU A 57 8.40 0.85 -8.54
CA GLU A 57 8.48 0.30 -9.89
C GLU A 57 9.92 0.16 -10.32
N ASN A 58 10.28 -1.00 -10.84
CA ASN A 58 11.56 -1.24 -11.49
C ASN A 58 11.29 -1.48 -12.97
N GLU A 59 11.67 -0.52 -13.79
CA GLU A 59 11.35 -0.50 -15.21
C GLU A 59 9.83 -0.54 -15.38
N ASN A 60 9.25 -1.59 -15.89
CA ASN A 60 7.79 -1.68 -16.04
C ASN A 60 7.14 -2.67 -15.08
N GLU A 61 7.88 -3.07 -14.05
CA GLU A 61 7.40 -4.04 -13.08
C GLU A 61 7.11 -3.38 -11.73
N ILE A 62 5.92 -3.61 -11.19
CA ILE A 62 5.57 -3.16 -9.84
C ILE A 62 6.12 -4.17 -8.85
N ILE A 63 7.05 -3.70 -8.00
CA ILE A 63 7.78 -4.57 -7.07
C ILE A 63 7.56 -4.22 -5.61
N GLY A 64 6.81 -3.16 -5.34
CA GLY A 64 6.49 -2.77 -3.98
C GLY A 64 5.18 -2.02 -3.90
N LEU A 65 4.56 -2.06 -2.74
CA LEU A 65 3.24 -1.49 -2.48
C LEU A 65 3.17 -0.90 -1.09
N SER A 66 2.65 0.31 -0.99
CA SER A 66 2.22 0.94 0.26
C SER A 66 0.74 1.29 0.08
N PHE A 67 -0.13 0.50 0.69
CA PHE A 67 -1.58 0.60 0.52
C PHE A 67 -2.18 1.16 1.79
N TYR A 68 -2.89 2.29 1.72
CA TYR A 68 -3.33 3.01 2.90
C TYR A 68 -4.70 3.66 2.70
N TRP A 69 -5.30 4.04 3.82
CA TRP A 69 -6.55 4.80 3.84
C TRP A 69 -6.49 5.78 5.00
N PHE A 70 -7.42 6.74 5.00
CA PHE A 70 -7.44 7.77 6.02
C PHE A 70 -8.47 7.43 7.08
N ARG A 71 -7.97 7.35 8.32
CA ARG A 71 -8.76 7.00 9.48
C ARG A 71 -8.95 8.24 10.35
N TYR A 72 -10.10 8.36 10.98
CA TYR A 72 -10.35 9.44 11.92
C TYR A 72 -10.37 8.91 13.36
N SER A 73 -9.48 9.45 14.20
CA SER A 73 -9.47 9.18 15.64
C SER A 73 -10.24 10.28 16.34
N THR A 74 -11.23 9.91 17.17
CA THR A 74 -11.99 10.91 17.92
C THR A 74 -11.13 11.61 18.97
N TRP A 75 -9.97 11.05 19.29
CA TRP A 75 -9.05 11.64 20.26
C TRP A 75 -7.95 12.49 19.61
N LYS A 76 -7.51 12.12 18.43
CA LYS A 76 -6.30 12.70 17.83
C LYS A 76 -6.48 13.21 16.39
N GLY A 77 -7.64 13.02 15.80
CA GLY A 77 -7.94 13.53 14.47
C GLY A 77 -7.59 12.57 13.34
N LYS A 78 -7.21 13.13 12.21
CA LYS A 78 -7.05 12.37 10.97
C LYS A 78 -5.66 11.74 10.84
N PHE A 79 -5.65 10.43 10.56
CA PHE A 79 -4.44 9.61 10.45
C PHE A 79 -4.42 8.87 9.12
N LEU A 80 -3.21 8.57 8.65
CA LEU A 80 -3.03 7.58 7.59
C LEU A 80 -2.92 6.20 8.25
N PHE A 81 -3.77 5.28 7.84
CA PHE A 81 -3.68 3.88 8.28
C PHE A 81 -3.06 3.06 7.16
N LEU A 82 -1.90 2.48 7.45
CA LEU A 82 -1.16 1.65 6.50
C LEU A 82 -1.72 0.22 6.57
N GLU A 83 -2.50 -0.14 5.57
CA GLU A 83 -3.19 -1.43 5.52
C GLU A 83 -2.25 -2.56 5.12
N ASP A 84 -1.53 -2.37 4.01
CA ASP A 84 -0.57 -3.35 3.50
C ASP A 84 0.71 -2.65 3.08
N PHE A 85 1.82 -3.29 3.39
CA PHE A 85 3.14 -2.81 3.00
C PHE A 85 3.97 -4.02 2.60
N VAL A 86 4.30 -4.11 1.32
CA VAL A 86 4.95 -5.31 0.80
C VAL A 86 5.99 -4.96 -0.26
N ILE A 87 7.11 -5.64 -0.20
CA ILE A 87 8.14 -5.61 -1.24
C ILE A 87 8.24 -7.02 -1.81
N LYS A 88 8.23 -7.12 -3.12
CA LYS A 88 8.35 -8.41 -3.81
C LYS A 88 9.61 -9.13 -3.33
N LYS A 89 9.49 -10.43 -3.08
CA LYS A 89 10.52 -11.24 -2.44
C LYS A 89 11.91 -11.05 -3.04
N GLU A 90 12.01 -11.05 -4.38
CA GLU A 90 13.27 -10.93 -5.10
C GLU A 90 13.96 -9.58 -4.89
N TYR A 91 13.24 -8.59 -4.39
CA TYR A 91 13.74 -7.22 -4.21
C TYR A 91 13.94 -6.83 -2.76
N LYS A 92 13.77 -7.76 -1.83
CA LYS A 92 13.96 -7.49 -0.41
C LYS A 92 15.42 -7.21 -0.07
N ARG A 93 15.63 -6.48 1.02
CA ARG A 93 16.97 -6.16 1.56
C ARG A 93 17.83 -5.29 0.65
N GLN A 94 17.21 -4.47 -0.19
CA GLN A 94 17.91 -3.55 -1.08
C GLN A 94 17.58 -2.08 -0.78
N GLY A 95 16.96 -1.82 0.38
CA GLY A 95 16.62 -0.46 0.79
C GLY A 95 15.36 0.10 0.15
N ILE A 96 14.65 -0.67 -0.66
CA ILE A 96 13.44 -0.23 -1.34
C ILE A 96 12.31 0.01 -0.33
N GLY A 97 12.16 -0.88 0.64
CA GLY A 97 11.17 -0.73 1.70
C GLY A 97 11.32 0.57 2.47
N SER A 98 12.56 0.91 2.84
CA SER A 98 12.85 2.16 3.55
C SER A 98 12.46 3.37 2.71
N ARG A 99 12.79 3.36 1.43
CA ARG A 99 12.43 4.46 0.51
C ARG A 99 10.92 4.60 0.36
N LEU A 100 10.23 3.48 0.21
CA LEU A 100 8.77 3.47 0.07
C LEU A 100 8.10 3.98 1.35
N PHE A 101 8.62 3.58 2.50
CA PHE A 101 8.10 4.03 3.79
C PHE A 101 8.30 5.53 3.98
N GLU A 102 9.47 6.05 3.62
CA GLU A 102 9.75 7.48 3.68
C GLU A 102 8.80 8.28 2.78
N GLU A 103 8.50 7.77 1.58
CA GLU A 103 7.55 8.43 0.68
C GLU A 103 6.12 8.40 1.26
N THR A 104 5.76 7.34 1.97
CA THR A 104 4.49 7.27 2.67
C THR A 104 4.41 8.32 3.79
N ILE A 105 5.50 8.50 4.54
CA ILE A 105 5.59 9.55 5.56
C ILE A 105 5.41 10.94 4.93
N LYS A 106 5.98 11.16 3.75
CA LYS A 106 5.84 12.43 3.04
C LYS A 106 4.38 12.70 2.67
N VAL A 107 3.61 11.67 2.34
CA VAL A 107 2.16 11.81 2.11
C VAL A 107 1.48 12.36 3.36
N CYS A 108 1.79 11.80 4.53
CA CYS A 108 1.23 12.26 5.80
C CYS A 108 1.54 13.74 6.03
N LYS A 109 2.78 14.15 5.81
CA LYS A 109 3.21 15.53 6.02
C LYS A 109 2.54 16.50 5.06
N ARG A 110 2.47 16.13 3.78
CA ARG A 110 1.86 16.96 2.74
C ARG A 110 0.38 17.22 3.02
N LEU A 111 -0.31 16.23 3.54
CA LEU A 111 -1.75 16.32 3.84
C LEU A 111 -2.04 16.81 5.26
N ASN A 112 -1.01 17.17 6.02
CA ASN A 112 -1.15 17.63 7.40
C ASN A 112 -1.90 16.65 8.29
N LEU A 113 -1.62 15.36 8.13
CA LEU A 113 -2.21 14.33 8.98
C LEU A 113 -1.49 14.31 10.32
N ASN A 114 -2.20 13.86 11.35
CA ASN A 114 -1.70 13.86 12.72
C ASN A 114 -0.77 12.68 13.02
N GLY A 115 -0.68 11.74 12.10
CA GLY A 115 0.24 10.62 12.24
C GLY A 115 -0.10 9.47 11.30
N MET A 116 0.66 8.41 11.45
CA MET A 116 0.52 7.19 10.68
C MET A 116 0.46 6.01 11.64
N THR A 117 -0.42 5.06 11.37
CA THR A 117 -0.57 3.87 12.21
C THR A 117 -0.73 2.64 11.33
N TRP A 118 -0.49 1.49 11.91
CA TRP A 118 -0.66 0.19 11.24
C TRP A 118 -0.88 -0.87 12.30
N GLN A 119 -1.36 -2.02 11.85
CA GLN A 119 -1.57 -3.15 12.72
C GLN A 119 -0.35 -4.07 12.63
N VAL A 120 0.23 -4.41 13.77
CA VAL A 120 1.33 -5.35 13.84
C VAL A 120 0.78 -6.70 14.24
N LEU A 121 1.11 -7.73 13.45
CA LEU A 121 0.75 -9.09 13.84
C LEU A 121 1.66 -9.53 14.98
N ASP A 122 1.03 -10.06 16.01
CA ASP A 122 1.72 -10.56 17.18
C ASP A 122 1.90 -12.07 17.02
N TRP A 123 3.13 -12.48 16.78
CA TRP A 123 3.48 -13.89 16.57
C TRP A 123 3.88 -14.58 17.83
#